data_bd39a3a0b442c4576e1e97aa21385ac5
#
_entry.id   bd39a3a0b442c4576e1e97aa21385ac5
#
_cell.length_a   1.000
_cell.length_b   1.000
_cell.length_c   1.000
_cell.angle_alpha   90.00
_cell.angle_beta   90.00
_cell.angle_gamma   90.00
#
_symmetry.space_group_name_H-M   'P 1'
#
loop_
_entity.id
_entity.type
_entity.pdbx_description
1 polymer ?
#
loop_
_entity_poly.entity_id
_entity_poly.type
_entity_poly.pdbx_seq_one_letter_code
_entity_poly.pdbx_strand_id
1 'polypeptide(L)'
;MAASSLAKFAEIEIDLGRYKGNYSYLKNNDRILPTEEEIIKYYWSIPNPLWQRAFGLMAAYGISNHELFYVDLDSLLEPPGHLISTYRKNHYGIRRIYCLCPEWYKEWELYKHIDLPQVTGQNNRDLGHRVSTAFRRYGLCKPGDLRHCWAIRAMGFIPDSMAARMMAHKTQVHNDTYKRWIDENDEDRFYQLLINRSDRPKPPTV
;
A
#
# COMPACT_ATOMS: atom_id res chain seq x y z
N MET A 1 -3.21 -17.46 18.33
CA MET A 1 -3.25 -16.62 19.54
C MET A 1 -4.53 -16.83 20.34
N ALA A 2 -5.72 -16.79 19.74
CA ALA A 2 -6.99 -16.99 20.46
C ALA A 2 -7.07 -18.34 21.20
N ALA A 3 -6.70 -19.44 20.56
CA ALA A 3 -6.72 -20.77 21.18
C ALA A 3 -5.76 -20.89 22.38
N SER A 4 -4.57 -20.28 22.31
CA SER A 4 -3.62 -20.26 23.42
C SER A 4 -4.12 -19.43 24.61
N SER A 5 -4.80 -18.32 24.34
CA SER A 5 -5.41 -17.47 25.37
C SER A 5 -6.60 -18.18 26.04
N LEU A 6 -7.39 -18.89 25.24
CA LEU A 6 -8.53 -19.67 25.75
C LEU A 6 -8.06 -20.86 26.60
N ALA A 7 -7.05 -21.61 26.16
CA ALA A 7 -6.47 -22.70 26.92
C ALA A 7 -5.90 -22.20 28.26
N LYS A 8 -5.20 -21.07 28.24
CA LYS A 8 -4.66 -20.43 29.47
C LYS A 8 -5.77 -19.97 30.41
N PHE A 9 -6.86 -19.42 29.88
CA PHE A 9 -8.03 -19.00 30.66
C PHE A 9 -8.75 -20.20 31.30
N ALA A 10 -8.84 -21.32 30.56
CA ALA A 10 -9.48 -22.55 31.02
C ALA A 10 -8.54 -23.46 31.82
N GLU A 11 -7.32 -23.01 32.14
CA GLU A 11 -6.29 -23.79 32.87
C GLU A 11 -5.99 -25.16 32.24
N ILE A 12 -6.11 -25.24 30.91
CA ILE A 12 -5.82 -26.45 30.14
C ILE A 12 -4.37 -26.41 29.67
N GLU A 13 -3.55 -27.37 30.12
CA GLU A 13 -2.21 -27.56 29.58
C GLU A 13 -2.30 -28.25 28.19
N ILE A 14 -2.05 -27.46 27.14
CA ILE A 14 -2.02 -27.97 25.76
C ILE A 14 -0.85 -27.35 25.01
N ASP A 15 -0.01 -28.17 24.40
CA ASP A 15 1.00 -27.71 23.45
C ASP A 15 0.36 -27.40 22.09
N LEU A 16 0.11 -26.11 21.86
CA LEU A 16 -0.36 -25.59 20.56
C LEU A 16 0.80 -25.23 19.63
N GLY A 17 2.04 -25.40 20.04
CA GLY A 17 3.24 -25.05 19.25
C GLY A 17 3.27 -25.82 17.92
N ARG A 18 2.92 -27.09 17.92
CA ARG A 18 2.85 -27.97 16.74
C ARG A 18 1.79 -27.57 15.72
N TYR A 19 0.79 -26.80 16.12
CA TYR A 19 -0.27 -26.27 15.24
C TYR A 19 -0.01 -24.83 14.78
N LYS A 20 1.07 -24.21 15.26
CA LYS A 20 1.50 -22.92 14.73
C LYS A 20 2.00 -23.14 13.32
N GLY A 21 1.21 -22.75 12.36
CA GLY A 21 1.67 -22.66 10.97
C GLY A 21 2.88 -21.73 10.89
N ASN A 22 3.82 -22.06 10.05
CA ASN A 22 5.02 -21.27 9.83
C ASN A 22 4.63 -20.02 8.99
N TYR A 23 3.94 -19.07 9.60
CA TYR A 23 3.54 -17.79 9.01
C TYR A 23 4.73 -16.83 8.96
N SER A 24 5.82 -17.25 8.33
CA SER A 24 6.90 -16.34 8.06
C SER A 24 6.52 -15.50 6.84
N TYR A 25 6.47 -14.18 7.01
CA TYR A 25 6.37 -13.22 5.91
C TYR A 25 7.54 -13.39 4.92
N LEU A 26 8.65 -14.01 5.34
CA LEU A 26 9.80 -14.35 4.51
C LEU A 26 9.53 -15.50 3.51
N LYS A 27 8.48 -16.28 3.67
CA LYS A 27 8.14 -17.41 2.78
C LYS A 27 7.32 -17.02 1.54
N ASN A 28 6.92 -15.76 1.38
CA ASN A 28 6.19 -15.31 0.19
C ASN A 28 7.13 -14.85 -0.95
N ASN A 29 8.22 -15.58 -1.18
CA ASN A 29 9.18 -15.23 -2.24
C ASN A 29 8.64 -15.39 -3.67
N ASP A 30 7.51 -16.11 -3.84
CA ASP A 30 6.95 -16.40 -5.17
C ASP A 30 5.78 -15.46 -5.55
N ARG A 31 5.62 -14.35 -4.85
CA ARG A 31 4.57 -13.40 -5.16
C ARG A 31 4.96 -12.55 -6.37
N ILE A 32 4.35 -12.80 -7.49
CA ILE A 32 4.45 -11.98 -8.68
C ILE A 32 3.58 -10.74 -8.48
N LEU A 33 4.21 -9.57 -8.57
CA LEU A 33 3.51 -8.29 -8.51
C LEU A 33 3.21 -7.80 -9.92
N PRO A 34 2.09 -7.08 -10.14
CA PRO A 34 1.80 -6.52 -11.44
C PRO A 34 2.81 -5.44 -11.82
N THR A 35 3.17 -5.38 -13.09
CA THR A 35 3.96 -4.29 -13.67
C THR A 35 3.13 -2.99 -13.74
N GLU A 36 3.78 -1.87 -14.02
CA GLU A 36 3.07 -0.59 -14.16
C GLU A 36 2.12 -0.60 -15.36
N GLU A 37 2.52 -1.24 -16.47
CA GLU A 37 1.68 -1.43 -17.65
C GLU A 37 0.45 -2.29 -17.34
N GLU A 38 0.62 -3.34 -16.54
CA GLU A 38 -0.51 -4.17 -16.10
C GLU A 38 -1.45 -3.40 -15.19
N ILE A 39 -0.92 -2.55 -14.29
CA ILE A 39 -1.75 -1.68 -13.43
C ILE A 39 -2.58 -0.72 -14.28
N ILE A 40 -1.97 -0.07 -15.28
CA ILE A 40 -2.67 0.82 -16.21
C ILE A 40 -3.75 0.05 -16.98
N LYS A 41 -3.42 -1.13 -17.49
CA LYS A 41 -4.37 -1.99 -18.21
C LYS A 41 -5.55 -2.40 -17.31
N TYR A 42 -5.28 -2.78 -16.06
CA TYR A 42 -6.34 -3.10 -15.10
C TYR A 42 -7.25 -1.89 -14.86
N TYR A 43 -6.68 -0.70 -14.64
CA TYR A 43 -7.47 0.52 -14.41
C TYR A 43 -8.49 0.73 -15.52
N TRP A 44 -8.06 0.69 -16.77
CA TRP A 44 -8.93 0.93 -17.94
C TRP A 44 -9.90 -0.22 -18.23
N SER A 45 -9.66 -1.41 -17.68
CA SER A 45 -10.55 -2.56 -17.85
C SER A 45 -11.77 -2.55 -16.92
N ILE A 46 -11.81 -1.69 -15.92
CA ILE A 46 -12.89 -1.66 -14.93
C ILE A 46 -14.07 -0.85 -15.49
N PRO A 47 -15.24 -1.49 -15.78
CA PRO A 47 -16.37 -0.79 -16.40
C PRO A 47 -17.16 0.09 -15.43
N ASN A 48 -17.05 -0.14 -14.13
CA ASN A 48 -17.76 0.65 -13.11
C ASN A 48 -16.88 1.80 -12.63
N PRO A 49 -17.28 3.07 -12.83
CA PRO A 49 -16.43 4.22 -12.53
C PRO A 49 -16.09 4.36 -11.04
N LEU A 50 -16.97 3.93 -10.14
CA LEU A 50 -16.69 3.99 -8.69
C LEU A 50 -15.60 2.98 -8.31
N TRP A 51 -15.64 1.77 -8.86
CA TRP A 51 -14.60 0.77 -8.63
C TRP A 51 -13.30 1.08 -9.39
N GLN A 52 -13.40 1.72 -10.55
CA GLN A 52 -12.24 2.22 -11.30
C GLN A 52 -11.49 3.28 -10.48
N ARG A 53 -12.22 4.26 -9.91
CA ARG A 53 -11.64 5.23 -9.00
C ARG A 53 -11.04 4.58 -7.75
N ALA A 54 -11.75 3.62 -7.13
CA ALA A 54 -11.25 2.89 -5.97
C ALA A 54 -9.92 2.18 -6.27
N PHE A 55 -9.81 1.53 -7.42
CA PHE A 55 -8.56 0.93 -7.89
C PHE A 55 -7.47 1.98 -8.09
N GLY A 56 -7.78 3.09 -8.77
CA GLY A 56 -6.83 4.18 -9.02
C GLY A 56 -6.25 4.77 -7.73
N LEU A 57 -7.10 5.02 -6.73
CA LEU A 57 -6.65 5.50 -5.42
C LEU A 57 -5.74 4.48 -4.73
N MET A 58 -6.07 3.20 -4.78
CA MET A 58 -5.22 2.17 -4.19
C MET A 58 -3.88 2.04 -4.90
N ALA A 59 -3.85 2.14 -6.22
CA ALA A 59 -2.62 2.08 -7.02
C ALA A 59 -1.73 3.31 -6.81
N ALA A 60 -2.31 4.49 -6.82
CA ALA A 60 -1.59 5.77 -6.74
C ALA A 60 -1.08 6.08 -5.32
N TYR A 61 -1.80 5.65 -4.28
CA TYR A 61 -1.50 6.01 -2.89
C TYR A 61 -1.12 4.82 -1.99
N GLY A 62 -1.16 3.60 -2.48
CA GLY A 62 -0.75 2.42 -1.72
C GLY A 62 -1.56 2.15 -0.44
N ILE A 63 -2.80 2.63 -0.36
CA ILE A 63 -3.69 2.42 0.78
C ILE A 63 -4.16 0.97 0.87
N SER A 64 -4.47 0.50 2.09
CA SER A 64 -5.04 -0.83 2.28
C SER A 64 -6.48 -0.88 1.78
N ASN A 65 -6.95 -2.08 1.41
CA ASN A 65 -8.30 -2.28 0.86
C ASN A 65 -9.43 -1.71 1.74
N HIS A 66 -9.40 -1.95 3.06
CA HIS A 66 -10.41 -1.38 3.96
C HIS A 66 -10.19 0.11 4.23
N GLU A 67 -8.95 0.60 4.14
CA GLU A 67 -8.58 2.00 4.36
C GLU A 67 -9.20 2.93 3.31
N LEU A 68 -9.53 2.40 2.13
CA LEU A 68 -10.23 3.11 1.06
C LEU A 68 -11.50 3.82 1.55
N PHE A 69 -12.19 3.28 2.56
CA PHE A 69 -13.42 3.86 3.11
C PHE A 69 -13.20 4.85 4.26
N TYR A 70 -11.94 5.18 4.54
CA TYR A 70 -11.53 6.11 5.58
C TYR A 70 -10.65 7.23 5.02
N VAL A 71 -10.80 7.54 3.74
CA VAL A 71 -10.05 8.61 3.11
C VAL A 71 -10.89 9.87 2.99
N ASP A 72 -10.25 11.01 3.13
CA ASP A 72 -10.82 12.32 2.85
C ASP A 72 -10.58 12.63 1.37
N LEU A 73 -11.62 12.53 0.56
CA LEU A 73 -11.55 12.75 -0.87
C LEU A 73 -11.35 14.22 -1.25
N ASP A 74 -11.77 15.15 -0.39
CA ASP A 74 -11.60 16.59 -0.63
C ASP A 74 -10.12 16.99 -0.61
N SER A 75 -9.29 16.21 0.12
CA SER A 75 -7.84 16.42 0.14
C SER A 75 -7.16 16.19 -1.22
N LEU A 76 -7.83 15.55 -2.19
CA LEU A 76 -7.32 15.33 -3.54
C LEU A 76 -7.47 16.55 -4.46
N LEU A 77 -8.29 17.54 -4.10
CA LEU A 77 -8.63 18.68 -4.98
C LEU A 77 -7.45 19.62 -5.22
N GLU A 78 -6.48 19.64 -4.30
CA GLU A 78 -5.31 20.51 -4.41
C GLU A 78 -4.12 19.78 -5.04
N PRO A 79 -3.63 20.18 -6.23
CA PRO A 79 -2.39 19.63 -6.79
C PRO A 79 -1.20 19.86 -5.83
N PRO A 80 -0.28 18.92 -5.68
CA PRO A 80 -0.04 17.68 -6.43
C PRO A 80 -0.87 16.46 -5.96
N GLY A 81 -2.00 16.69 -5.29
CA GLY A 81 -2.90 15.61 -4.89
C GLY A 81 -2.34 14.72 -3.80
N HIS A 82 -2.45 15.15 -2.55
CA HIS A 82 -2.21 14.28 -1.42
C HIS A 82 -3.54 13.70 -0.91
N LEU A 83 -3.50 12.47 -0.42
CA LEU A 83 -4.66 11.81 0.17
C LEU A 83 -4.53 11.81 1.69
N ILE A 84 -5.56 12.27 2.38
CA ILE A 84 -5.62 12.16 3.83
C ILE A 84 -6.37 10.89 4.21
N SER A 85 -5.67 9.98 4.90
CA SER A 85 -6.30 8.81 5.51
C SER A 85 -6.67 9.14 6.96
N THR A 86 -7.95 9.06 7.27
CA THR A 86 -8.49 9.22 8.62
C THR A 86 -8.44 7.91 9.42
N TYR A 87 -8.05 6.80 8.79
CA TYR A 87 -7.93 5.51 9.43
C TYR A 87 -6.83 5.51 10.49
N ARG A 88 -7.22 5.34 11.74
CA ARG A 88 -6.30 5.26 12.87
C ARG A 88 -5.83 3.83 13.07
N LYS A 89 -4.57 3.58 12.72
CA LYS A 89 -3.93 2.28 12.94
C LYS A 89 -2.86 2.42 14.03
N ASN A 90 -3.07 1.78 15.17
CA ASN A 90 -2.13 1.83 16.31
C ASN A 90 -1.83 3.28 16.74
N HIS A 91 -0.53 3.65 16.74
CA HIS A 91 -0.05 4.99 17.08
C HIS A 91 -0.07 5.97 15.90
N TYR A 92 -0.42 5.50 14.71
CA TYR A 92 -0.51 6.33 13.52
C TYR A 92 -1.91 6.91 13.45
N GLY A 93 -2.04 8.19 13.72
CA GLY A 93 -3.29 8.93 13.58
C GLY A 93 -3.66 9.20 12.12
N ILE A 94 -4.24 10.35 11.87
CA ILE A 94 -4.51 10.86 10.53
C ILE A 94 -3.17 10.99 9.77
N ARG A 95 -3.13 10.46 8.54
CA ARG A 95 -1.93 10.45 7.72
C ARG A 95 -2.16 11.14 6.38
N ARG A 96 -1.16 11.86 5.96
CA ARG A 96 -1.07 12.37 4.60
C ARG A 96 -0.23 11.41 3.76
N ILE A 97 -0.77 10.98 2.64
CA ILE A 97 -0.15 10.03 1.72
C ILE A 97 0.00 10.73 0.37
N TYR A 98 1.17 10.60 -0.26
CA TYR A 98 1.45 11.24 -1.53
C TYR A 98 1.38 10.24 -2.69
N CYS A 99 0.89 10.73 -3.83
CA CYS A 99 0.95 10.01 -5.09
C CYS A 99 2.40 10.02 -5.59
N LEU A 100 2.95 8.84 -5.87
CA LEU A 100 4.32 8.72 -6.40
C LEU A 100 4.36 8.83 -7.94
N CYS A 101 3.21 8.69 -8.60
CA CYS A 101 3.04 8.85 -10.05
C CYS A 101 2.03 10.00 -10.30
N PRO A 102 2.49 11.26 -10.32
CA PRO A 102 1.60 12.41 -10.54
C PRO A 102 0.83 12.33 -11.87
N GLU A 103 1.36 11.59 -12.85
CA GLU A 103 0.74 11.30 -14.14
C GLU A 103 -0.59 10.58 -13.92
N TRP A 104 -0.62 9.55 -13.11
CA TRP A 104 -1.84 8.81 -12.78
C TRP A 104 -2.90 9.68 -12.08
N TYR A 105 -2.45 10.61 -11.23
CA TYR A 105 -3.37 11.56 -10.60
C TYR A 105 -4.09 12.41 -11.65
N LYS A 106 -3.36 12.84 -12.70
CA LYS A 106 -3.90 13.67 -13.79
C LYS A 106 -4.69 12.85 -14.81
N GLU A 107 -4.11 11.77 -15.33
CA GLU A 107 -4.70 10.94 -16.39
C GLU A 107 -5.96 10.21 -15.94
N TRP A 108 -5.97 9.75 -14.70
CA TRP A 108 -7.13 9.07 -14.10
C TRP A 108 -8.08 10.05 -13.42
N GLU A 109 -7.80 11.34 -13.52
CA GLU A 109 -8.62 12.43 -12.99
C GLU A 109 -9.03 12.18 -11.52
N LEU A 110 -8.09 11.66 -10.69
CA LEU A 110 -8.37 11.30 -9.31
C LEU A 110 -8.83 12.47 -8.44
N TYR A 111 -8.62 13.70 -8.88
CA TYR A 111 -9.11 14.93 -8.27
C TYR A 111 -10.60 15.20 -8.52
N LYS A 112 -11.22 14.55 -9.51
CA LYS A 112 -12.64 14.78 -9.79
C LYS A 112 -13.51 14.25 -8.64
N HIS A 113 -14.60 14.96 -8.38
CA HIS A 113 -15.61 14.56 -7.41
C HIS A 113 -16.42 13.37 -7.95
N ILE A 114 -15.91 12.16 -7.74
CA ILE A 114 -16.61 10.91 -8.00
C ILE A 114 -16.63 10.14 -6.68
N ASP A 115 -17.79 9.66 -6.28
CA ASP A 115 -17.95 8.87 -5.08
C ASP A 115 -17.13 7.57 -5.11
N LEU A 116 -16.96 6.97 -3.96
CA LEU A 116 -16.47 5.61 -3.81
C LEU A 116 -17.63 4.62 -3.82
N PRO A 117 -17.36 3.34 -4.14
CA PRO A 117 -18.39 2.31 -4.06
C PRO A 117 -18.97 2.25 -2.65
N GLN A 118 -20.28 2.35 -2.54
CA GLN A 118 -20.95 2.14 -1.28
C GLN A 118 -20.97 0.64 -0.96
N VAL A 119 -20.39 0.27 0.17
CA VAL A 119 -20.34 -1.11 0.64
C VAL A 119 -20.80 -1.19 2.08
N THR A 120 -21.40 -2.31 2.43
CA THR A 120 -21.79 -2.61 3.81
C THR A 120 -20.75 -3.53 4.45
N GLY A 121 -20.38 -3.23 5.69
CA GLY A 121 -19.49 -4.05 6.49
C GLY A 121 -19.55 -3.63 7.95
N GLN A 122 -19.45 -4.59 8.87
CA GLN A 122 -19.47 -4.33 10.30
C GLN A 122 -18.08 -3.97 10.86
N ASN A 123 -17.04 -4.30 10.12
CA ASN A 123 -15.67 -4.11 10.53
C ASN A 123 -14.73 -4.02 9.31
N ASN A 124 -13.46 -3.71 9.56
CA ASN A 124 -12.45 -3.55 8.51
C ASN A 124 -12.21 -4.81 7.68
N ARG A 125 -12.39 -5.99 8.26
CA ARG A 125 -12.27 -7.26 7.53
C ARG A 125 -13.36 -7.40 6.49
N ASP A 126 -14.60 -7.03 6.85
CA ASP A 126 -15.73 -7.08 5.93
C ASP A 126 -15.55 -6.08 4.79
N LEU A 127 -15.19 -4.83 5.11
CA LEU A 127 -14.90 -3.80 4.12
C LEU A 127 -13.79 -4.26 3.15
N GLY A 128 -12.68 -4.76 3.69
CA GLY A 128 -11.57 -5.28 2.89
C GLY A 128 -11.97 -6.48 2.02
N HIS A 129 -12.88 -7.33 2.50
CA HIS A 129 -13.40 -8.46 1.74
C HIS A 129 -14.27 -7.99 0.55
N ARG A 130 -15.06 -6.91 0.71
CA ARG A 130 -15.83 -6.30 -0.39
C ARG A 130 -14.93 -5.84 -1.53
N VAL A 131 -13.83 -5.14 -1.20
CA VAL A 131 -12.83 -4.73 -2.20
C VAL A 131 -12.22 -5.95 -2.89
N SER A 132 -11.77 -6.94 -2.13
CA SER A 132 -11.16 -8.16 -2.69
C SER A 132 -12.13 -8.92 -3.59
N THR A 133 -13.41 -8.94 -3.26
CA THR A 133 -14.45 -9.56 -4.08
C THR A 133 -14.68 -8.81 -5.38
N ALA A 134 -14.68 -7.45 -5.34
CA ALA A 134 -14.81 -6.64 -6.54
C ALA A 134 -13.59 -6.82 -7.48
N PHE A 135 -12.39 -6.78 -6.93
CA PHE A 135 -11.15 -7.01 -7.70
C PHE A 135 -11.17 -8.37 -8.41
N ARG A 136 -11.56 -9.43 -7.70
CA ARG A 136 -11.70 -10.77 -8.30
C ARG A 136 -12.76 -10.80 -9.39
N ARG A 137 -13.89 -10.12 -9.23
CA ARG A 137 -14.97 -10.03 -10.22
C ARG A 137 -14.50 -9.41 -11.52
N TYR A 138 -13.63 -8.40 -11.44
CA TYR A 138 -13.07 -7.70 -12.59
C TYR A 138 -11.77 -8.33 -13.11
N GLY A 139 -11.32 -9.47 -12.57
CA GLY A 139 -10.08 -10.14 -13.01
C GLY A 139 -8.81 -9.36 -12.71
N LEU A 140 -8.81 -8.53 -11.65
CA LEU A 140 -7.68 -7.70 -11.27
C LEU A 140 -6.69 -8.45 -10.36
N CYS A 141 -5.51 -7.86 -10.14
CA CYS A 141 -4.57 -8.32 -9.12
C CYS A 141 -5.17 -8.27 -7.71
N LYS A 142 -4.50 -8.86 -6.73
CA LYS A 142 -4.95 -8.73 -5.33
C LYS A 142 -4.79 -7.28 -4.86
N PRO A 143 -5.75 -6.72 -4.10
CA PRO A 143 -5.67 -5.34 -3.62
C PRO A 143 -4.35 -5.02 -2.90
N GLY A 144 -3.84 -5.97 -2.12
CA GLY A 144 -2.57 -5.83 -1.42
C GLY A 144 -1.34 -5.75 -2.35
N ASP A 145 -1.43 -6.21 -3.61
CA ASP A 145 -0.32 -6.12 -4.57
C ASP A 145 -0.06 -4.66 -4.95
N LEU A 146 -1.11 -3.86 -5.14
CA LEU A 146 -1.00 -2.43 -5.42
C LEU A 146 -0.23 -1.69 -4.31
N ARG A 147 -0.50 -2.05 -3.05
CA ARG A 147 0.21 -1.49 -1.91
C ARG A 147 1.69 -1.90 -1.89
N HIS A 148 2.01 -3.13 -2.28
CA HIS A 148 3.40 -3.58 -2.44
C HIS A 148 4.10 -2.81 -3.57
N CYS A 149 3.46 -2.64 -4.72
CA CYS A 149 4.00 -1.86 -5.84
C CYS A 149 4.28 -0.41 -5.44
N TRP A 150 3.35 0.24 -4.69
CA TRP A 150 3.58 1.58 -4.17
C TRP A 150 4.79 1.63 -3.23
N ALA A 151 4.92 0.66 -2.33
CA ALA A 151 6.03 0.62 -1.38
C ALA A 151 7.38 0.45 -2.08
N ILE A 152 7.47 -0.42 -3.07
CA ILE A 152 8.69 -0.64 -3.86
C ILE A 152 9.06 0.63 -4.64
N ARG A 153 8.09 1.29 -5.28
CA ARG A 153 8.32 2.60 -5.92
C ARG A 153 8.83 3.65 -4.94
N ALA A 154 8.28 3.67 -3.72
CA ALA A 154 8.67 4.63 -2.70
C ALA A 154 10.14 4.48 -2.27
N MET A 155 10.66 3.26 -2.20
CA MET A 155 11.99 2.97 -1.64
C MET A 155 13.13 3.66 -2.40
N GLY A 156 13.01 3.82 -3.70
CA GLY A 156 14.03 4.53 -4.50
C GLY A 156 13.83 6.04 -4.60
N PHE A 157 12.76 6.57 -4.02
CA PHE A 157 12.36 7.95 -4.25
C PHE A 157 12.21 8.78 -2.98
N ILE A 158 11.67 8.22 -1.91
CA ILE A 158 11.47 8.91 -0.64
C ILE A 158 12.13 8.15 0.52
N PRO A 159 12.53 8.84 1.61
CA PRO A 159 13.12 8.19 2.77
C PRO A 159 12.23 7.07 3.35
N ASP A 160 12.84 5.95 3.71
CA ASP A 160 12.13 4.76 4.27
C ASP A 160 11.23 5.12 5.45
N SER A 161 11.68 6.02 6.32
CA SER A 161 10.89 6.48 7.48
C SER A 161 9.62 7.24 7.06
N MET A 162 9.68 7.99 5.97
CA MET A 162 8.54 8.71 5.41
C MET A 162 7.56 7.73 4.75
N ALA A 163 8.06 6.79 3.92
CA ALA A 163 7.24 5.75 3.30
C ALA A 163 6.55 4.88 4.36
N ALA A 164 7.30 4.44 5.38
CA ALA A 164 6.77 3.66 6.49
C ALA A 164 5.63 4.40 7.23
N ARG A 165 5.80 5.70 7.50
CA ARG A 165 4.78 6.53 8.14
C ARG A 165 3.52 6.62 7.28
N MET A 166 3.66 6.85 5.97
CA MET A 166 2.52 6.89 5.03
C MET A 166 1.75 5.57 5.01
N MET A 167 2.45 4.46 5.15
CA MET A 167 1.85 3.12 5.19
C MET A 167 1.41 2.68 6.60
N ALA A 168 1.52 3.51 7.63
CA ALA A 168 1.29 3.15 9.03
C ALA A 168 2.05 1.88 9.46
N HIS A 169 3.34 1.83 9.13
CA HIS A 169 4.28 0.80 9.55
C HIS A 169 5.42 1.42 10.38
N LYS A 170 6.05 0.61 11.23
CA LYS A 170 7.37 0.95 11.75
C LYS A 170 8.39 0.82 10.62
N THR A 171 9.43 1.66 10.60
CA THR A 171 10.47 1.63 9.55
C THR A 171 11.10 0.25 9.42
N GLN A 172 11.36 -0.44 10.54
CA GLN A 172 11.87 -1.81 10.52
C GLN A 172 10.93 -2.77 9.78
N VAL A 173 9.62 -2.72 10.10
CA VAL A 173 8.62 -3.57 9.43
C VAL A 173 8.52 -3.25 7.94
N HIS A 174 8.65 -1.97 7.58
CA HIS A 174 8.66 -1.54 6.18
C HIS A 174 9.85 -2.15 5.44
N ASN A 175 11.05 -2.00 5.98
CA ASN A 175 12.27 -2.53 5.40
C ASN A 175 12.25 -4.06 5.31
N ASP A 176 11.91 -4.76 6.38
CA ASP A 176 11.84 -6.23 6.40
C ASP A 176 10.82 -6.78 5.38
N THR A 177 9.77 -6.00 5.10
CA THR A 177 8.74 -6.43 4.16
C THR A 177 9.13 -6.20 2.72
N TYR A 178 9.76 -5.07 2.39
CA TYR A 178 9.90 -4.60 0.99
C TYR A 178 11.32 -4.68 0.43
N LYS A 179 12.39 -4.60 1.24
CA LYS A 179 13.79 -4.66 0.74
C LYS A 179 14.11 -5.89 -0.10
N ARG A 180 13.40 -6.98 0.10
CA ARG A 180 13.60 -8.22 -0.66
C ARG A 180 13.24 -8.13 -2.16
N TRP A 181 12.57 -7.07 -2.58
CA TRP A 181 12.27 -6.80 -3.99
C TRP A 181 13.27 -5.83 -4.64
N ILE A 182 14.28 -5.38 -3.89
CA ILE A 182 15.37 -4.56 -4.42
C ILE A 182 16.53 -5.49 -4.72
N ASP A 183 16.96 -5.51 -5.96
CA ASP A 183 18.15 -6.21 -6.41
C ASP A 183 19.33 -5.23 -6.64
N GLU A 184 20.49 -5.76 -7.00
CA GLU A 184 21.70 -4.96 -7.27
C GLU A 184 21.48 -3.95 -8.42
N ASN A 185 20.69 -4.30 -9.42
CA ASN A 185 20.37 -3.39 -10.53
C ASN A 185 19.51 -2.20 -10.05
N ASP A 186 18.61 -2.45 -9.12
CA ASP A 186 17.82 -1.39 -8.49
C ASP A 186 18.70 -0.46 -7.66
N GLU A 187 19.65 -1.01 -6.90
CA GLU A 187 20.61 -0.22 -6.12
C GLU A 187 21.46 0.67 -7.02
N ASP A 188 21.98 0.15 -8.11
CA ASP A 188 22.75 0.91 -9.11
C ASP A 188 21.89 2.02 -9.74
N ARG A 189 20.66 1.71 -10.13
CA ARG A 189 19.73 2.69 -10.68
C ARG A 189 19.44 3.80 -9.67
N PHE A 190 19.19 3.47 -8.42
CA PHE A 190 18.95 4.45 -7.36
C PHE A 190 20.18 5.31 -7.11
N TYR A 191 21.37 4.71 -7.07
CA TYR A 191 22.61 5.47 -6.94
C TYR A 191 22.77 6.48 -8.07
N GLN A 192 22.56 6.08 -9.33
CA GLN A 192 22.66 6.97 -10.48
C GLN A 192 21.65 8.12 -10.42
N LEU A 193 20.41 7.83 -9.99
CA LEU A 193 19.41 8.87 -9.80
C LEU A 193 19.82 9.88 -8.71
N LEU A 194 20.39 9.41 -7.61
CA LEU A 194 20.79 10.25 -6.48
C LEU A 194 22.03 11.08 -6.79
N ILE A 195 23.06 10.48 -7.43
CA ILE A 195 24.32 11.17 -7.68
C ILE A 195 24.19 12.26 -8.75
N ASN A 196 23.20 12.15 -9.63
CA ASN A 196 22.94 13.13 -10.67
C ASN A 196 21.98 14.27 -10.20
N ARG A 197 21.49 14.24 -8.98
CA ARG A 197 20.64 15.31 -8.45
C ARG A 197 21.43 16.60 -8.25
N SER A 198 20.81 17.74 -8.53
CA SER A 198 21.41 19.06 -8.33
C SER A 198 21.69 19.41 -6.87
N ASP A 199 20.88 18.82 -5.95
CA ASP A 199 20.94 19.04 -4.51
C ASP A 199 21.82 18.00 -3.76
N ARG A 200 22.56 17.17 -4.49
CA ARG A 200 23.49 16.21 -3.86
C ARG A 200 24.60 16.93 -3.08
N PRO A 201 25.15 16.32 -2.03
CA PRO A 201 26.31 16.85 -1.34
C PRO A 201 27.47 17.08 -2.32
N LYS A 202 28.07 18.25 -2.25
CA LYS A 202 29.25 18.62 -3.05
C LYS A 202 30.42 18.87 -2.10
N PRO A 203 31.66 18.53 -2.49
CA PRO A 203 32.84 18.91 -1.72
C PRO A 203 32.97 20.44 -1.71
N PRO A 204 33.61 21.02 -0.69
CA PRO A 204 33.97 22.43 -0.71
C PRO A 204 34.80 22.73 -1.96
N THR A 205 34.51 23.80 -2.63
CA THR A 205 35.37 24.35 -3.69
C THR A 205 36.61 24.95 -3.03
N VAL A 206 37.80 24.43 -3.40
CA VAL A 206 39.08 25.00 -2.98
C VAL A 206 39.37 26.25 -3.77
#